data_284c7083c5314766c2453950482939ce
#
_entry.id   284c7083c5314766c2453950482939ce
#
_cell.length_a   1.000
_cell.length_b   1.000
_cell.length_c   1.000
_cell.angle_alpha   90.00
_cell.angle_beta   90.00
_cell.angle_gamma   90.00
#
_symmetry.space_group_name_H-M   'P 1'
#
loop_
_entity.id
_entity.type
_entity.pdbx_description
1 polymer ?
#
loop_
_entity_poly.entity_id
_entity_poly.type
_entity_poly.pdbx_seq_one_letter_code
_entity_poly.pdbx_strand_id
1 'polypeptide(L)'
;MTQVCLEQAGRKFMVKCQGHATGSVEVCAAVSCLVYTLAGWLRNTSVVRVAEKLEDGDVLIQFCGGDAAETAFDMISVGFLQLQEQYGDYISVDFRVF
;
A
#
# COMPACT_ATOMS: atom_id res chain seq x y z
N MET A 1 -3.68 -9.13 12.89
CA MET A 1 -4.29 -8.69 11.62
C MET A 1 -3.52 -7.51 11.05
N THR A 2 -3.24 -7.53 9.77
CA THR A 2 -2.66 -6.40 9.06
C THR A 2 -3.75 -5.39 8.73
N GLN A 3 -3.54 -4.13 9.08
CA GLN A 3 -4.45 -3.05 8.75
C GLN A 3 -3.82 -2.15 7.70
N VAL A 4 -4.53 -1.98 6.58
CA VAL A 4 -4.08 -1.18 5.44
C VAL A 4 -4.98 0.04 5.31
N CYS A 5 -4.36 1.21 5.23
CA CYS A 5 -5.05 2.46 4.94
C CYS A 5 -4.52 3.01 3.63
N LEU A 6 -5.43 3.24 2.69
CA LEU A 6 -5.14 3.81 1.37
C LEU A 6 -5.85 5.14 1.27
N GLU A 7 -5.11 6.23 1.07
CA GLU A 7 -5.70 7.56 1.00
C GLU A 7 -5.27 8.29 -0.27
N GLN A 8 -6.23 8.96 -0.88
CA GLN A 8 -6.01 9.86 -2.00
C GLN A 8 -6.64 11.21 -1.71
N ALA A 9 -5.82 12.26 -1.79
CA ALA A 9 -6.26 13.65 -1.64
C ALA A 9 -5.71 14.47 -2.82
N GLY A 10 -6.51 14.63 -3.87
CA GLY A 10 -6.06 15.25 -5.11
C GLY A 10 -4.92 14.45 -5.73
N ARG A 11 -3.73 15.06 -5.80
CA ARG A 11 -2.52 14.42 -6.35
C ARG A 11 -1.60 13.85 -5.27
N LYS A 12 -2.10 13.72 -4.05
CA LYS A 12 -1.35 13.15 -2.93
C LYS A 12 -1.90 11.76 -2.61
N PHE A 13 -1.00 10.81 -2.41
CA PHE A 13 -1.34 9.43 -2.18
C PHE A 13 -0.61 8.90 -0.96
N MET A 14 -1.29 8.05 -0.19
CA MET A 14 -0.69 7.41 0.98
C MET A 14 -1.06 5.92 1.01
N VAL A 15 -0.06 5.08 1.26
CA VAL A 15 -0.23 3.66 1.56
C VAL A 15 0.38 3.42 2.93
N LYS A 16 -0.44 2.94 3.86
CA LYS A 16 -0.02 2.66 5.23
C LYS A 16 -0.44 1.25 5.61
N CYS A 17 0.51 0.45 6.09
CA CYS A 17 0.25 -0.91 6.54
C CYS A 17 0.77 -1.07 7.96
N GLN A 18 -0.07 -1.54 8.88
CA GLN A 18 0.31 -1.75 10.27
C GLN A 18 -0.13 -3.13 10.75
N GLY A 19 0.70 -3.74 11.59
CA GLY A 19 0.45 -5.04 12.17
C GLY A 19 0.89 -6.19 11.27
N HIS A 20 0.66 -7.39 11.74
CA HIS A 20 1.04 -8.63 11.06
C HIS A 20 -0.19 -9.49 10.82
N ALA A 21 -0.20 -10.21 9.69
CA ALA A 21 -1.22 -11.21 9.39
C ALA A 21 -0.86 -12.52 10.10
N THR A 22 -0.96 -12.52 11.43
CA THR A 22 -0.62 -13.67 12.26
C THR A 22 -1.45 -14.88 11.84
N GLY A 23 -0.78 -15.97 11.51
CA GLY A 23 -1.42 -17.19 11.04
C GLY A 23 -1.51 -17.31 9.52
N SER A 24 -1.07 -16.31 8.76
CA SER A 24 -1.04 -16.39 7.29
C SER A 24 0.28 -15.84 6.73
N VAL A 25 1.18 -16.74 6.39
CA VAL A 25 2.45 -16.43 5.70
C VAL A 25 2.16 -15.85 4.31
N GLU A 26 1.12 -16.34 3.65
CA GLU A 26 0.72 -15.92 2.32
C GLU A 26 0.34 -14.43 2.31
N VAL A 27 -0.45 -13.99 3.28
CA VAL A 27 -0.86 -12.57 3.37
C VAL A 27 0.35 -11.71 3.70
N CYS A 28 1.21 -12.11 4.62
CA CYS A 28 2.43 -11.36 4.95
C CYS A 28 3.33 -11.19 3.72
N ALA A 29 3.54 -12.27 2.96
CA ALA A 29 4.35 -12.22 1.74
C ALA A 29 3.72 -11.34 0.67
N ALA A 30 2.40 -11.43 0.48
CA ALA A 30 1.69 -10.64 -0.51
C ALA A 30 1.70 -9.15 -0.17
N VAL A 31 1.49 -8.77 1.10
CA VAL A 31 1.59 -7.38 1.54
C VAL A 31 2.99 -6.84 1.30
N SER A 32 4.02 -7.62 1.66
CA SER A 32 5.41 -7.22 1.43
C SER A 32 5.68 -7.02 -0.06
N CYS A 33 5.20 -7.93 -0.90
CA CYS A 33 5.36 -7.80 -2.36
C CYS A 33 4.74 -6.51 -2.89
N LEU A 34 3.52 -6.17 -2.46
CA LEU A 34 2.85 -4.96 -2.91
C LEU A 34 3.58 -3.69 -2.47
N VAL A 35 3.99 -3.60 -1.20
CA VAL A 35 4.65 -2.38 -0.71
C VAL A 35 6.06 -2.23 -1.28
N TYR A 36 6.82 -3.31 -1.42
CA TYR A 36 8.16 -3.23 -2.02
C TYR A 36 8.09 -2.95 -3.52
N THR A 37 7.08 -3.46 -4.22
CA THR A 37 6.85 -3.14 -5.63
C THR A 37 6.59 -1.65 -5.81
N LEU A 38 5.72 -1.08 -4.98
CA LEU A 38 5.44 0.36 -5.03
C LEU A 38 6.69 1.18 -4.70
N ALA A 39 7.40 0.84 -3.64
CA ALA A 39 8.61 1.56 -3.25
C ALA A 39 9.68 1.48 -4.34
N GLY A 40 9.87 0.31 -4.94
CA GLY A 40 10.82 0.11 -6.04
C GLY A 40 10.45 0.92 -7.28
N TRP A 41 9.18 0.94 -7.64
CA TRP A 41 8.70 1.74 -8.75
C TRP A 41 8.93 3.24 -8.51
N LEU A 42 8.65 3.73 -7.31
CA LEU A 42 8.87 5.14 -6.97
C LEU A 42 10.34 5.53 -7.05
N ARG A 43 11.26 4.63 -6.70
CA ARG A 43 12.71 4.89 -6.81
C ARG A 43 13.20 4.97 -8.25
N ASN A 44 12.47 4.37 -9.19
CA ASN A 44 12.84 4.27 -10.59
C ASN A 44 12.04 5.21 -11.50
N THR A 45 11.27 6.13 -10.91
CA THR A 45 10.47 7.10 -11.65
C THR A 45 10.76 8.51 -11.13
N SER A 46 10.22 9.51 -11.84
CA SER A 46 10.33 10.91 -11.44
C SER A 46 9.21 11.34 -10.47
N VAL A 47 8.38 10.41 -10.02
CA VAL A 47 7.32 10.70 -9.05
C VAL A 47 7.95 11.12 -7.72
N VAL A 48 7.41 12.18 -7.13
CA VAL A 48 7.94 12.74 -5.88
C VAL A 48 7.51 11.89 -4.70
N ARG A 49 8.50 11.36 -3.98
CA ARG A 49 8.26 10.67 -2.71
C ARG A 49 8.26 11.72 -1.59
N VAL A 50 7.23 11.70 -0.75
CA VAL A 50 7.09 12.61 0.38
C VAL A 50 7.62 11.95 1.66
N ALA A 51 7.28 10.68 1.89
CA ALA A 51 7.75 9.91 3.03
C ALA A 51 7.82 8.44 2.67
N GLU A 52 8.79 7.73 3.23
CA GLU A 52 8.92 6.28 3.06
C GLU A 52 9.46 5.66 4.34
N LYS A 53 8.70 4.72 4.88
CA LYS A 53 9.08 3.92 6.04
C LYS A 53 8.74 2.47 5.72
N LEU A 54 9.76 1.61 5.67
CA LEU A 54 9.60 0.20 5.33
C LEU A 54 10.14 -0.64 6.48
N GLU A 55 9.41 -0.67 7.58
CA GLU A 55 9.76 -1.49 8.74
C GLU A 55 8.80 -2.67 8.85
N ASP A 56 9.26 -3.76 9.45
CA ASP A 56 8.44 -4.94 9.66
C ASP A 56 7.21 -4.59 10.51
N GLY A 57 6.03 -4.85 9.97
CA GLY A 57 4.77 -4.52 10.64
C GLY A 57 4.43 -3.03 10.71
N ASP A 58 5.21 -2.16 10.05
CA ASP A 58 4.98 -0.71 10.08
C ASP A 58 5.51 -0.06 8.81
N VAL A 59 4.62 0.11 7.84
CA VAL A 59 4.93 0.66 6.52
C VAL A 59 4.15 1.94 6.29
N LEU A 60 4.85 2.96 5.79
CA LEU A 60 4.23 4.20 5.34
C LEU A 60 4.91 4.64 4.05
N ILE A 61 4.13 4.83 2.99
CA ILE A 61 4.61 5.38 1.72
C ILE A 61 3.69 6.52 1.33
N GLN A 62 4.25 7.72 1.22
CA GLN A 62 3.53 8.90 0.75
C GLN A 62 4.23 9.45 -0.48
N PHE A 63 3.45 9.76 -1.50
CA PHE A 63 3.97 10.30 -2.75
C PHE A 63 2.93 11.21 -3.40
N CYS A 64 3.39 12.03 -4.34
CA CYS A 64 2.50 12.91 -5.08
C CYS A 64 2.92 12.97 -6.54
N GLY A 65 1.95 13.19 -7.43
CA GLY A 65 2.20 13.28 -8.85
C GLY A 65 0.92 13.26 -9.66
N GLY A 66 1.09 13.19 -11.00
CA GLY A 66 -0.02 13.15 -11.94
C GLY A 66 -0.48 11.74 -12.26
N ASP A 67 -0.77 11.49 -13.54
CA ASP A 67 -1.43 10.26 -13.99
C ASP A 67 -0.64 8.99 -13.67
N ALA A 68 0.68 9.02 -13.81
CA ALA A 68 1.50 7.84 -13.51
C ALA A 68 1.42 7.46 -12.02
N ALA A 69 1.47 8.46 -11.14
CA ALA A 69 1.35 8.24 -9.69
C ALA A 69 -0.03 7.69 -9.34
N GLU A 70 -1.08 8.25 -9.92
CA GLU A 70 -2.45 7.79 -9.71
C GLU A 70 -2.63 6.35 -10.19
N THR A 71 -2.11 6.01 -11.37
CA THR A 71 -2.19 4.65 -11.91
C THR A 71 -1.47 3.66 -11.00
N ALA A 72 -0.28 4.00 -10.50
CA ALA A 72 0.45 3.14 -9.58
C ALA A 72 -0.32 2.93 -8.28
N PHE A 73 -0.89 4.00 -7.72
CA PHE A 73 -1.72 3.93 -6.52
C PHE A 73 -2.95 3.05 -6.74
N ASP A 74 -3.64 3.21 -7.86
CA ASP A 74 -4.83 2.44 -8.18
C ASP A 74 -4.49 0.95 -8.31
N MET A 75 -3.39 0.63 -8.99
CA MET A 75 -2.97 -0.76 -9.17
C MET A 75 -2.65 -1.43 -7.84
N ILE A 76 -1.90 -0.76 -6.97
CA ILE A 76 -1.57 -1.29 -5.64
C ILE A 76 -2.82 -1.43 -4.78
N SER A 77 -3.75 -0.47 -4.88
CA SER A 77 -5.03 -0.52 -4.15
C SER A 77 -5.86 -1.72 -4.55
N VAL A 78 -5.92 -2.04 -5.84
CA VAL A 78 -6.60 -3.24 -6.34
C VAL A 78 -5.98 -4.49 -5.72
N GLY A 79 -4.66 -4.57 -5.64
CA GLY A 79 -3.97 -5.69 -5.01
C GLY A 79 -4.37 -5.89 -3.55
N PHE A 80 -4.41 -4.83 -2.77
CA PHE A 80 -4.84 -4.90 -1.37
C PHE A 80 -6.31 -5.31 -1.23
N LEU A 81 -7.18 -4.76 -2.06
CA LEU A 81 -8.62 -5.09 -2.00
C LEU A 81 -8.87 -6.54 -2.38
N GLN A 82 -8.13 -7.10 -3.33
CA GLN A 82 -8.20 -8.51 -3.68
C GLN A 82 -7.73 -9.40 -2.52
N LEU A 83 -6.68 -9.00 -1.82
CA LEU A 83 -6.22 -9.72 -0.63
C LEU A 83 -7.30 -9.74 0.45
N GLN A 84 -7.95 -8.61 0.71
CA GLN A 84 -9.04 -8.53 1.69
C GLN A 84 -10.20 -9.43 1.30
N GLU A 85 -10.52 -9.50 0.03
CA GLU A 85 -11.61 -10.35 -0.46
C GLU A 85 -11.34 -11.82 -0.17
N GLN A 86 -10.11 -12.29 -0.37
CA GLN A 86 -9.73 -13.68 -0.16
C GLN A 86 -9.31 -14.02 1.26
N TYR A 87 -8.71 -13.07 1.97
CA TYR A 87 -8.08 -13.28 3.27
C TYR A 87 -8.57 -12.29 4.33
N GLY A 88 -9.88 -11.98 4.32
CA GLY A 88 -10.46 -10.97 5.20
C GLY A 88 -10.27 -11.24 6.70
N ASP A 89 -9.95 -12.49 7.10
CA ASP A 89 -9.64 -12.82 8.50
C ASP A 89 -8.25 -12.33 8.93
N TYR A 90 -7.39 -11.98 7.97
CA TYR A 90 -5.98 -11.64 8.22
C TYR A 90 -5.62 -10.21 7.83
N ILE A 91 -6.41 -9.57 6.97
CA ILE A 91 -6.14 -8.24 6.45
C ILE A 91 -7.43 -7.43 6.36
N SER A 92 -7.36 -6.17 6.77
CA SER A 92 -8.45 -5.20 6.65
C SER A 92 -7.96 -3.98 5.90
N VAL A 93 -8.71 -3.54 4.91
CA VAL A 93 -8.35 -2.40 4.04
C VAL A 93 -9.38 -1.29 4.19
N ASP A 94 -8.90 -0.09 4.48
CA ASP A 94 -9.69 1.13 4.54
C ASP A 94 -9.24 2.05 3.41
N PHE A 95 -10.14 2.39 2.51
CA PHE A 95 -9.87 3.22 1.34
C PHE A 95 -10.61 4.54 1.48
N ARG A 96 -9.86 5.66 1.44
CA ARG A 96 -10.42 7.00 1.62
C ARG A 96 -10.00 7.91 0.47
N VAL A 97 -10.96 8.64 -0.06
CA VAL A 97 -10.75 9.69 -1.06
C VAL A 97 -11.25 11.00 -0.47
N PHE A 98 -10.39 12.00 -0.47
CA PHE A 98 -10.68 13.32 0.07
C PHE A 98 -10.89 14.36 -1.03
#